data_847146c7e157d55cd2b9df525cf14198
#
_entry.id   847146c7e157d55cd2b9df525cf14198
#
_cell.length_a   1.000
_cell.length_b   1.000
_cell.length_c   1.000
_cell.angle_alpha   90.00
_cell.angle_beta   90.00
_cell.angle_gamma   90.00
#
_symmetry.space_group_name_H-M   'P 1'
#
loop_
_entity.id
_entity.type
_entity.pdbx_description
1 polymer ?
#
loop_
_entity_poly.entity_id
_entity_poly.type
_entity_poly.pdbx_seq_one_letter_code
_entity_poly.pdbx_strand_id
1 'polypeptide(L)'
;MRKLTKFRKLAAALAAVSLTAVFTAAPALAADEIEVNEDISVSGDYDWRRFANDHITLNVYNWGLYISDGSDDSVNVISAFEELTGIKVNYTTFDSNESLYAKMKSGGASYDVIFPSEYMIGKMAKEGMLAPLNYDNIPNFANIGEKYTDWDFDPANVYSVPYTWGTTGLIYNTTMVEEPPTSWSALWDVEYTNNVLMFNNSRDAYAIAAKMLGLSLNPQSVEEVSTVMDALKQQKNVVQAYVMDEIFDKMEGGEAAMAPYYAGDALTMIDENPDLAFVHPEEGVNFFVDSMCIPANAKNKEAAEMFINYMCEPSVGLANCDYIGYSTPITAVWEMLDDDLKYSEIAYPDQEVLDKAEVFTTLPDEINAAMDAQWSEMKSFEEGGSGWMVIVMLLVALAISGFNIWRKLRKKSRDSY
;
A
#
# COMPACT_ATOMS: atom_id res chain seq x y z
N MET A 1 -7.70 22.58 -3.86
CA MET A 1 -9.13 22.83 -4.23
C MET A 1 -9.41 22.11 -5.53
N ARG A 2 -9.96 20.93 -5.44
CA ARG A 2 -10.20 19.98 -6.54
C ARG A 2 -11.08 20.61 -7.64
N LYS A 3 -10.61 20.51 -8.89
CA LYS A 3 -11.34 20.89 -10.10
C LYS A 3 -11.88 19.69 -10.89
N LEU A 4 -12.12 18.57 -10.25
CA LEU A 4 -12.65 17.36 -10.91
C LEU A 4 -14.20 17.28 -10.99
N THR A 5 -14.93 18.34 -10.64
CA THR A 5 -16.40 18.37 -10.60
C THR A 5 -17.06 19.04 -11.80
N LYS A 6 -16.55 18.93 -13.03
CA LYS A 6 -17.18 19.63 -14.18
C LYS A 6 -17.45 18.81 -15.44
N PHE A 7 -17.55 17.48 -15.41
CA PHE A 7 -17.99 16.71 -16.59
C PHE A 7 -19.09 15.67 -16.28
N ARG A 8 -20.09 16.07 -15.50
CA ARG A 8 -21.36 15.34 -15.45
C ARG A 8 -22.43 16.20 -16.11
N LYS A 9 -22.66 15.98 -17.42
CA LYS A 9 -23.93 16.19 -18.17
C LYS A 9 -23.63 16.19 -19.66
N LEU A 10 -23.73 15.05 -20.30
CA LEU A 10 -24.27 14.87 -21.67
C LEU A 10 -24.09 13.40 -22.13
N ALA A 11 -25.07 12.58 -21.89
CA ALA A 11 -25.33 11.41 -22.74
C ALA A 11 -26.77 10.93 -22.53
N ALA A 12 -27.69 11.63 -23.15
CA ALA A 12 -29.02 11.10 -23.41
C ALA A 12 -29.39 11.40 -24.86
N ALA A 13 -29.76 10.33 -25.59
CA ALA A 13 -30.36 10.29 -26.89
C ALA A 13 -29.42 10.01 -28.08
N LEU A 14 -29.47 8.73 -28.55
CA LEU A 14 -29.85 8.47 -29.93
C LEU A 14 -30.15 6.96 -30.10
N ALA A 15 -31.46 6.63 -30.13
CA ALA A 15 -31.97 5.34 -30.61
C ALA A 15 -31.99 5.35 -32.13
N ALA A 16 -31.38 4.37 -32.80
CA ALA A 16 -31.66 4.02 -34.18
C ALA A 16 -31.64 2.50 -34.34
N VAL A 17 -32.80 2.01 -34.74
CA VAL A 17 -33.20 0.64 -35.03
C VAL A 17 -32.44 0.08 -36.23
N SER A 18 -31.88 -1.13 -36.12
CA SER A 18 -31.76 -2.06 -37.24
C SER A 18 -31.91 -3.51 -36.75
N LEU A 19 -32.99 -4.12 -37.22
CA LEU A 19 -33.33 -5.55 -37.08
C LEU A 19 -32.34 -6.39 -37.91
N THR A 20 -31.78 -7.49 -37.34
CA THR A 20 -31.97 -8.85 -37.92
C THR A 20 -31.17 -9.90 -37.14
N ALA A 21 -31.84 -11.04 -36.98
CA ALA A 21 -31.37 -12.40 -36.65
C ALA A 21 -31.36 -12.80 -35.17
N VAL A 22 -32.41 -13.48 -34.85
CA VAL A 22 -32.72 -14.21 -33.62
C VAL A 22 -31.71 -15.34 -33.40
N PHE A 23 -30.87 -15.20 -32.38
CA PHE A 23 -30.45 -16.34 -31.58
C PHE A 23 -31.04 -16.12 -30.18
N THR A 24 -32.03 -16.98 -29.84
CA THR A 24 -32.60 -17.00 -28.50
C THR A 24 -31.61 -17.57 -27.50
N ALA A 25 -30.66 -16.76 -27.07
CA ALA A 25 -30.12 -16.87 -25.73
C ALA A 25 -31.23 -16.32 -24.81
N ALA A 26 -31.71 -17.11 -23.86
CA ALA A 26 -32.58 -16.60 -22.81
C ALA A 26 -31.86 -15.38 -22.19
N PRO A 27 -32.53 -14.22 -22.00
CA PRO A 27 -31.95 -13.16 -21.27
C PRO A 27 -31.67 -13.72 -19.86
N ALA A 28 -30.41 -13.74 -19.42
CA ALA A 28 -30.11 -13.71 -18.01
C ALA A 28 -30.92 -12.50 -17.51
N LEU A 29 -31.88 -12.70 -16.62
CA LEU A 29 -32.55 -11.62 -15.91
C LEU A 29 -31.42 -10.86 -15.25
N ALA A 30 -31.21 -9.59 -15.63
CA ALA A 30 -30.37 -8.71 -14.86
C ALA A 30 -30.90 -8.77 -13.43
N ALA A 31 -30.07 -9.12 -12.47
CA ALA A 31 -30.45 -9.08 -11.08
C ALA A 31 -30.95 -7.66 -10.77
N ASP A 32 -32.05 -7.55 -10.00
CA ASP A 32 -32.51 -6.24 -9.54
C ASP A 32 -31.33 -5.61 -8.72
N GLU A 33 -30.90 -4.42 -9.09
CA GLU A 33 -29.91 -3.70 -8.33
C GLU A 33 -30.55 -2.98 -7.14
N ILE A 34 -29.84 -2.96 -6.00
CA ILE A 34 -30.18 -2.16 -4.82
C ILE A 34 -29.34 -0.88 -4.88
N GLU A 35 -30.01 0.25 -5.09
CA GLU A 35 -29.40 1.58 -4.97
C GLU A 35 -29.21 1.91 -3.48
N VAL A 36 -27.96 2.03 -3.02
CA VAL A 36 -27.63 2.40 -1.65
C VAL A 36 -27.58 3.93 -1.51
N ASN A 37 -26.95 4.59 -2.47
CA ASN A 37 -26.93 6.04 -2.64
C ASN A 37 -26.70 6.40 -4.11
N GLU A 38 -26.45 7.68 -4.43
CA GLU A 38 -26.28 8.13 -5.82
C GLU A 38 -25.07 7.54 -6.55
N ASP A 39 -24.05 7.02 -5.83
CA ASP A 39 -22.81 6.50 -6.38
C ASP A 39 -22.66 4.99 -6.20
N ILE A 40 -23.34 4.39 -5.22
CA ILE A 40 -23.20 2.97 -4.89
C ILE A 40 -24.51 2.23 -5.16
N SER A 41 -24.43 1.24 -6.04
CA SER A 41 -25.44 0.20 -6.23
C SER A 41 -24.82 -1.19 -6.06
N VAL A 42 -25.59 -2.15 -5.60
CA VAL A 42 -25.13 -3.53 -5.33
C VAL A 42 -26.12 -4.55 -5.88
N SER A 43 -25.65 -5.77 -6.10
CA SER A 43 -26.51 -6.87 -6.56
C SER A 43 -27.68 -7.14 -5.59
N GLY A 44 -28.90 -7.20 -6.10
CA GLY A 44 -30.10 -7.54 -5.33
C GLY A 44 -30.28 -9.05 -5.06
N ASP A 45 -29.45 -9.89 -5.65
CA ASP A 45 -29.51 -11.34 -5.46
C ASP A 45 -28.87 -11.81 -4.15
N TYR A 46 -28.24 -10.89 -3.41
CA TYR A 46 -27.55 -11.17 -2.15
C TYR A 46 -28.32 -10.62 -0.95
N ASP A 47 -28.43 -11.39 0.13
CA ASP A 47 -29.09 -10.95 1.36
C ASP A 47 -28.15 -10.08 2.21
N TRP A 48 -28.02 -8.80 1.85
CA TRP A 48 -27.21 -7.82 2.54
C TRP A 48 -27.68 -7.53 3.97
N ARG A 49 -28.95 -7.83 4.30
CA ARG A 49 -29.52 -7.48 5.59
C ARG A 49 -29.64 -8.66 6.58
N ARG A 50 -29.05 -9.81 6.25
CA ARG A 50 -29.15 -11.01 7.10
C ARG A 50 -28.62 -10.81 8.52
N PHE A 51 -27.75 -9.82 8.76
CA PHE A 51 -27.19 -9.48 10.06
C PHE A 51 -27.71 -8.15 10.64
N ALA A 52 -28.70 -7.50 10.02
CA ALA A 52 -29.13 -6.14 10.40
C ALA A 52 -29.61 -5.99 11.86
N ASN A 53 -30.02 -7.09 12.51
CA ASN A 53 -30.48 -7.08 13.90
C ASN A 53 -29.46 -7.65 14.91
N ASP A 54 -28.26 -8.04 14.46
CA ASP A 54 -27.27 -8.74 15.31
C ASP A 54 -26.31 -7.78 16.01
N HIS A 55 -26.41 -6.47 15.72
CA HIS A 55 -25.57 -5.41 16.29
C HIS A 55 -24.07 -5.68 16.15
N ILE A 56 -23.66 -6.22 15.00
CA ILE A 56 -22.26 -6.53 14.71
C ILE A 56 -21.47 -5.24 14.50
N THR A 57 -20.23 -5.23 15.03
CA THR A 57 -19.19 -4.28 14.65
C THR A 57 -18.02 -5.06 14.06
N LEU A 58 -17.70 -4.83 12.79
CA LEU A 58 -16.51 -5.36 12.13
C LEU A 58 -15.30 -4.49 12.47
N ASN A 59 -14.21 -5.11 12.84
CA ASN A 59 -12.92 -4.45 12.98
C ASN A 59 -12.10 -4.67 11.70
N VAL A 60 -11.92 -3.62 10.92
CA VAL A 60 -11.17 -3.62 9.67
C VAL A 60 -9.81 -2.97 9.88
N TYR A 61 -8.74 -3.60 9.37
CA TYR A 61 -7.37 -3.13 9.51
C TYR A 61 -6.72 -3.09 8.14
N ASN A 62 -6.50 -1.89 7.62
CA ASN A 62 -6.04 -1.64 6.27
C ASN A 62 -4.82 -0.71 6.27
N TRP A 63 -4.26 -0.44 5.11
CA TRP A 63 -3.24 0.59 4.90
C TRP A 63 -3.82 2.00 5.14
N GLY A 64 -2.95 2.98 5.37
CA GLY A 64 -3.32 4.38 5.31
C GLY A 64 -3.74 4.79 3.89
N LEU A 65 -4.68 5.75 3.78
CA LEU A 65 -5.15 6.31 2.50
C LEU A 65 -5.53 5.26 1.42
N TYR A 66 -6.08 4.12 1.82
CA TYR A 66 -6.25 2.95 0.96
C TYR A 66 -7.71 2.49 0.81
N ILE A 67 -8.67 3.37 1.08
CA ILE A 67 -10.11 3.16 0.90
C ILE A 67 -10.79 4.51 0.72
N SER A 68 -11.82 4.57 -0.12
CA SER A 68 -12.66 5.76 -0.27
C SER A 68 -13.55 5.94 0.97
N ASP A 69 -13.20 6.89 1.83
CA ASP A 69 -13.80 7.07 3.16
C ASP A 69 -14.64 8.35 3.31
N GLY A 70 -14.83 9.08 2.22
CA GLY A 70 -15.55 10.35 2.19
C GLY A 70 -14.67 11.58 2.42
N SER A 71 -13.37 11.40 2.57
CA SER A 71 -12.41 12.51 2.58
C SER A 71 -12.36 13.17 1.20
N ASP A 72 -12.10 14.47 1.16
CA ASP A 72 -11.96 15.25 -0.07
C ASP A 72 -13.15 15.13 -1.05
N ASP A 73 -14.37 15.04 -0.51
CA ASP A 73 -15.61 14.87 -1.27
C ASP A 73 -15.70 13.52 -2.03
N SER A 74 -14.89 12.52 -1.64
CA SER A 74 -14.97 11.16 -2.20
C SER A 74 -16.22 10.40 -1.71
N VAL A 75 -16.55 9.29 -2.38
CA VAL A 75 -17.65 8.42 -1.96
C VAL A 75 -17.25 7.69 -0.67
N ASN A 76 -18.08 7.73 0.37
CA ASN A 76 -17.80 6.98 1.59
C ASN A 76 -18.34 5.55 1.48
N VAL A 77 -17.49 4.62 1.02
CA VAL A 77 -17.88 3.20 0.84
C VAL A 77 -18.15 2.49 2.16
N ILE A 78 -17.50 2.91 3.25
CA ILE A 78 -17.74 2.34 4.59
C ILE A 78 -19.13 2.74 5.09
N SER A 79 -19.49 4.00 4.99
CA SER A 79 -20.82 4.48 5.38
C SER A 79 -21.93 3.83 4.53
N ALA A 80 -21.71 3.64 3.23
CA ALA A 80 -22.64 2.96 2.35
C ALA A 80 -22.83 1.49 2.76
N PHE A 81 -21.76 0.77 3.13
CA PHE A 81 -21.85 -0.58 3.68
C PHE A 81 -22.67 -0.63 4.98
N GLU A 82 -22.42 0.31 5.90
CA GLU A 82 -23.16 0.39 7.15
C GLU A 82 -24.66 0.65 6.94
N GLU A 83 -25.02 1.53 5.99
CA GLU A 83 -26.41 1.84 5.63
C GLU A 83 -27.09 0.63 5.00
N LEU A 84 -26.42 -0.02 4.05
CA LEU A 84 -26.93 -1.20 3.35
C LEU A 84 -27.22 -2.36 4.32
N THR A 85 -26.26 -2.67 5.19
CA THR A 85 -26.26 -3.92 5.97
C THR A 85 -26.74 -3.77 7.39
N GLY A 86 -26.61 -2.59 8.01
CA GLY A 86 -26.79 -2.35 9.45
C GLY A 86 -25.61 -2.79 10.31
N ILE A 87 -24.55 -3.32 9.71
CA ILE A 87 -23.29 -3.68 10.40
C ILE A 87 -22.45 -2.41 10.58
N LYS A 88 -21.86 -2.22 11.76
CA LYS A 88 -20.92 -1.12 11.99
C LYS A 88 -19.50 -1.52 11.64
N VAL A 89 -18.69 -0.56 11.18
CA VAL A 89 -17.29 -0.77 10.83
C VAL A 89 -16.40 0.11 11.71
N ASN A 90 -15.49 -0.54 12.45
CA ASN A 90 -14.40 0.11 13.15
C ASN A 90 -13.15 -0.01 12.28
N TYR A 91 -12.82 1.05 11.54
CA TYR A 91 -11.71 1.09 10.60
C TYR A 91 -10.46 1.65 11.26
N THR A 92 -9.35 0.97 11.11
CA THR A 92 -8.03 1.37 11.63
C THR A 92 -6.95 1.05 10.60
N THR A 93 -5.80 1.72 10.69
CA THR A 93 -4.73 1.61 9.70
C THR A 93 -3.43 1.10 10.27
N PHE A 94 -2.59 0.53 9.39
CA PHE A 94 -1.21 0.14 9.64
C PHE A 94 -0.31 0.72 8.54
N ASP A 95 0.99 0.77 8.81
CA ASP A 95 2.01 1.39 7.98
C ASP A 95 2.95 0.40 7.29
N SER A 96 2.92 -0.88 7.67
CA SER A 96 3.73 -1.94 7.05
C SER A 96 3.16 -3.33 7.30
N ASN A 97 3.43 -4.29 6.38
CA ASN A 97 3.08 -5.70 6.58
C ASN A 97 3.70 -6.28 7.86
N GLU A 98 4.91 -5.82 8.23
CA GLU A 98 5.62 -6.24 9.43
C GLU A 98 4.89 -5.77 10.70
N SER A 99 4.38 -4.53 10.71
CA SER A 99 3.59 -3.99 11.82
C SER A 99 2.22 -4.68 11.94
N LEU A 100 1.54 -4.93 10.81
CA LEU A 100 0.35 -5.77 10.74
C LEU A 100 0.61 -7.15 11.35
N TYR A 101 1.64 -7.85 10.86
CA TYR A 101 1.97 -9.20 11.31
C TYR A 101 2.30 -9.22 12.81
N ALA A 102 3.13 -8.30 13.30
CA ALA A 102 3.48 -8.22 14.72
C ALA A 102 2.24 -7.97 15.59
N LYS A 103 1.32 -7.11 15.14
CA LYS A 103 0.06 -6.83 15.80
C LYS A 103 -0.82 -8.07 15.88
N MET A 104 -0.98 -8.79 14.77
CA MET A 104 -1.78 -10.02 14.70
C MET A 104 -1.17 -11.13 15.56
N LYS A 105 0.16 -11.31 15.48
CA LYS A 105 0.88 -12.34 16.24
C LYS A 105 0.85 -12.11 17.74
N SER A 106 0.78 -10.85 18.19
CA SER A 106 0.67 -10.51 19.63
C SER A 106 -0.61 -11.01 20.28
N GLY A 107 -1.65 -11.31 19.49
CA GLY A 107 -2.95 -11.81 19.96
C GLY A 107 -3.77 -10.79 20.77
N GLY A 108 -3.27 -9.56 20.92
CA GLY A 108 -3.94 -8.52 21.73
C GLY A 108 -5.06 -7.76 21.01
N ALA A 109 -5.21 -7.95 19.71
CA ALA A 109 -6.22 -7.33 18.87
C ALA A 109 -7.05 -8.40 18.14
N SER A 110 -8.34 -8.13 17.97
CA SER A 110 -9.25 -8.97 17.20
C SER A 110 -9.75 -8.16 16.02
N TYR A 111 -9.21 -8.43 14.85
CA TYR A 111 -9.69 -7.90 13.59
C TYR A 111 -10.53 -8.95 12.87
N ASP A 112 -11.45 -8.48 12.03
CA ASP A 112 -12.32 -9.33 11.23
C ASP A 112 -11.90 -9.35 9.76
N VAL A 113 -11.37 -8.22 9.24
CA VAL A 113 -10.78 -8.12 7.90
C VAL A 113 -9.44 -7.40 7.97
N ILE A 114 -8.47 -7.91 7.24
CA ILE A 114 -7.11 -7.33 7.08
C ILE A 114 -6.71 -7.31 5.62
N PHE A 115 -5.80 -6.40 5.23
CA PHE A 115 -5.40 -6.17 3.83
C PHE A 115 -3.88 -6.33 3.63
N PRO A 116 -3.33 -7.54 3.80
CA PRO A 116 -1.91 -7.78 3.60
C PRO A 116 -1.52 -7.89 2.12
N SER A 117 -0.23 -7.65 1.85
CA SER A 117 0.35 -7.97 0.54
C SER A 117 0.67 -9.47 0.42
N GLU A 118 0.88 -9.93 -0.81
CA GLU A 118 1.02 -11.32 -1.20
C GLU A 118 2.00 -12.15 -0.36
N TYR A 119 3.23 -11.65 -0.11
CA TYR A 119 4.23 -12.38 0.66
C TYR A 119 3.83 -12.56 2.14
N MET A 120 3.09 -11.59 2.67
CA MET A 120 2.59 -11.66 4.03
C MET A 120 1.39 -12.60 4.14
N ILE A 121 0.53 -12.66 3.12
CA ILE A 121 -0.55 -13.65 3.01
C ILE A 121 0.04 -15.05 3.09
N GLY A 122 1.03 -15.36 2.22
CA GLY A 122 1.69 -16.66 2.21
C GLY A 122 2.32 -17.03 3.55
N LYS A 123 2.98 -16.07 4.23
CA LYS A 123 3.54 -16.26 5.57
C LYS A 123 2.45 -16.54 6.61
N MET A 124 1.41 -15.71 6.67
CA MET A 124 0.34 -15.84 7.65
C MET A 124 -0.49 -17.11 7.43
N ALA A 125 -0.75 -17.50 6.19
CA ALA A 125 -1.42 -18.76 5.84
C ALA A 125 -0.61 -19.96 6.32
N LYS A 126 0.70 -20.00 6.05
CA LYS A 126 1.62 -21.04 6.52
C LYS A 126 1.65 -21.17 8.04
N GLU A 127 1.53 -20.06 8.77
CA GLU A 127 1.50 -20.02 10.24
C GLU A 127 0.09 -20.29 10.83
N GLY A 128 -0.93 -20.53 9.99
CA GLY A 128 -2.30 -20.79 10.43
C GLY A 128 -2.98 -19.55 11.03
N MET A 129 -2.57 -18.36 10.65
CA MET A 129 -3.09 -17.08 11.16
C MET A 129 -4.30 -16.57 10.38
N LEU A 130 -4.63 -17.17 9.22
CA LEU A 130 -5.76 -16.83 8.38
C LEU A 130 -6.84 -17.91 8.41
N ALA A 131 -8.10 -17.50 8.29
CA ALA A 131 -9.25 -18.38 8.16
C ALA A 131 -9.52 -18.65 6.68
N PRO A 132 -9.79 -19.91 6.26
CA PRO A 132 -10.22 -20.18 4.90
C PRO A 132 -11.57 -19.51 4.63
N LEU A 133 -11.71 -18.93 3.43
CA LEU A 133 -12.91 -18.23 2.98
C LEU A 133 -14.01 -19.20 2.57
N ASN A 134 -15.27 -18.78 2.76
CA ASN A 134 -16.43 -19.47 2.21
C ASN A 134 -17.00 -18.65 1.04
N TYR A 135 -16.73 -19.09 -0.17
CA TYR A 135 -17.15 -18.40 -1.39
C TYR A 135 -18.67 -18.40 -1.63
N ASP A 136 -19.44 -19.23 -0.93
CA ASP A 136 -20.92 -19.11 -0.94
C ASP A 136 -21.38 -17.77 -0.32
N ASN A 137 -20.54 -17.18 0.53
CA ASN A 137 -20.77 -15.86 1.13
C ASN A 137 -20.12 -14.71 0.31
N ILE A 138 -19.33 -15.04 -0.71
CA ILE A 138 -18.57 -14.07 -1.53
C ILE A 138 -18.82 -14.33 -3.03
N PRO A 139 -20.10 -14.33 -3.50
CA PRO A 139 -20.39 -14.59 -4.90
C PRO A 139 -19.76 -13.57 -5.85
N ASN A 140 -19.52 -12.34 -5.41
CA ASN A 140 -18.87 -11.30 -6.20
C ASN A 140 -17.37 -11.54 -6.46
N PHE A 141 -16.77 -12.60 -5.88
CA PHE A 141 -15.47 -13.07 -6.31
C PHE A 141 -15.41 -13.36 -7.82
N ALA A 142 -16.55 -13.72 -8.42
CA ALA A 142 -16.66 -13.90 -9.86
C ALA A 142 -16.37 -12.64 -10.69
N ASN A 143 -16.37 -11.45 -10.08
CA ASN A 143 -16.01 -10.17 -10.72
C ASN A 143 -14.48 -9.98 -10.82
N ILE A 144 -13.70 -10.75 -10.04
CA ILE A 144 -12.22 -10.68 -10.05
C ILE A 144 -11.69 -11.36 -11.31
N GLY A 145 -10.82 -10.67 -12.03
CA GLY A 145 -10.19 -11.19 -13.23
C GLY A 145 -9.26 -12.38 -12.94
N GLU A 146 -9.34 -13.44 -13.76
CA GLU A 146 -8.57 -14.69 -13.57
C GLU A 146 -7.05 -14.44 -13.42
N LYS A 147 -6.48 -13.44 -14.09
CA LYS A 147 -5.06 -13.10 -14.01
C LYS A 147 -4.59 -12.62 -12.64
N TYR A 148 -5.52 -12.27 -11.73
CA TYR A 148 -5.23 -11.83 -10.37
C TYR A 148 -5.50 -12.90 -9.31
N THR A 149 -5.88 -14.11 -9.72
CA THR A 149 -6.23 -15.22 -8.84
C THR A 149 -5.24 -16.39 -8.97
N ASP A 150 -5.32 -17.35 -8.05
CA ASP A 150 -4.54 -18.61 -8.07
C ASP A 150 -3.01 -18.40 -8.07
N TRP A 151 -2.55 -17.44 -7.30
CA TRP A 151 -1.11 -17.15 -7.14
C TRP A 151 -0.43 -18.15 -6.18
N ASP A 152 0.86 -18.36 -6.36
CA ASP A 152 1.67 -19.28 -5.53
C ASP A 152 1.62 -18.98 -4.03
N PHE A 153 1.36 -17.74 -3.63
CA PHE A 153 1.24 -17.35 -2.23
C PHE A 153 -0.07 -17.81 -1.57
N ASP A 154 -1.14 -18.01 -2.36
CA ASP A 154 -2.44 -18.53 -1.92
C ASP A 154 -3.13 -19.32 -3.05
N PRO A 155 -2.67 -20.56 -3.36
CA PRO A 155 -3.25 -21.36 -4.42
C PRO A 155 -4.76 -21.58 -4.22
N ALA A 156 -5.51 -21.42 -5.30
CA ALA A 156 -6.98 -21.48 -5.32
C ALA A 156 -7.68 -20.44 -4.43
N ASN A 157 -6.98 -19.37 -4.03
CA ASN A 157 -7.51 -18.28 -3.21
C ASN A 157 -8.23 -18.77 -1.94
N VAL A 158 -7.58 -19.70 -1.21
CA VAL A 158 -8.19 -20.29 0.01
C VAL A 158 -8.40 -19.24 1.09
N TYR A 159 -7.52 -18.24 1.18
CA TYR A 159 -7.45 -17.28 2.29
C TYR A 159 -7.67 -15.83 1.87
N SER A 160 -7.59 -15.51 0.57
CA SER A 160 -7.52 -14.13 0.10
C SER A 160 -8.42 -13.83 -1.08
N VAL A 161 -8.96 -12.61 -1.11
CA VAL A 161 -9.64 -12.03 -2.28
C VAL A 161 -8.86 -10.80 -2.72
N PRO A 162 -8.37 -10.72 -3.97
CA PRO A 162 -7.66 -9.56 -4.48
C PRO A 162 -8.46 -8.26 -4.32
N TYR A 163 -7.80 -7.22 -3.83
CA TYR A 163 -8.39 -5.90 -3.58
C TYR A 163 -7.90 -4.87 -4.58
N THR A 164 -6.60 -4.69 -4.67
CA THR A 164 -5.92 -3.81 -5.61
C THR A 164 -4.66 -4.48 -6.12
N TRP A 165 -4.10 -3.95 -7.20
CA TRP A 165 -2.78 -4.32 -7.67
C TRP A 165 -2.04 -3.08 -8.16
N GLY A 166 -0.75 -3.18 -8.29
CA GLY A 166 0.07 -2.09 -8.80
C GLY A 166 1.52 -2.48 -8.98
N THR A 167 2.30 -1.48 -9.32
CA THR A 167 3.75 -1.58 -9.48
C THR A 167 4.43 -0.52 -8.62
N THR A 168 5.70 -0.73 -8.31
CA THR A 168 6.57 0.33 -7.82
C THR A 168 7.24 1.04 -9.00
N GLY A 169 7.64 2.28 -8.80
CA GLY A 169 8.41 3.04 -9.76
C GLY A 169 9.09 4.22 -9.08
N LEU A 170 9.58 5.15 -9.87
CA LEU A 170 10.32 6.30 -9.41
C LEU A 170 9.49 7.57 -9.69
N ILE A 171 8.99 8.22 -8.62
CA ILE A 171 8.40 9.54 -8.69
C ILE A 171 9.50 10.60 -8.56
N TYR A 172 9.45 11.65 -9.37
CA TYR A 172 10.46 12.70 -9.38
C TYR A 172 9.85 14.08 -9.67
N ASN A 173 10.51 15.12 -9.16
CA ASN A 173 10.12 16.51 -9.39
C ASN A 173 10.86 17.05 -10.63
N THR A 174 10.12 17.36 -11.67
CA THR A 174 10.64 17.82 -12.97
C THR A 174 11.33 19.20 -12.91
N THR A 175 11.11 19.97 -11.84
CA THR A 175 11.81 21.24 -11.61
C THR A 175 13.18 21.06 -10.96
N MET A 176 13.46 19.87 -10.39
CA MET A 176 14.71 19.52 -9.73
C MET A 176 15.54 18.50 -10.52
N VAL A 177 14.90 17.73 -11.40
CA VAL A 177 15.50 16.67 -12.22
C VAL A 177 15.27 17.02 -13.67
N GLU A 178 16.34 17.41 -14.40
CA GLU A 178 16.22 17.90 -15.78
C GLU A 178 15.83 16.80 -16.78
N GLU A 179 16.45 15.61 -16.63
CA GLU A 179 16.22 14.47 -17.52
C GLU A 179 15.48 13.37 -16.76
N PRO A 180 14.39 12.80 -17.32
CA PRO A 180 13.68 11.70 -16.70
C PRO A 180 14.61 10.54 -16.34
N PRO A 181 14.63 10.08 -15.08
CA PRO A 181 15.47 8.96 -14.69
C PRO A 181 14.95 7.66 -15.34
N THR A 182 15.86 6.83 -15.86
CA THR A 182 15.50 5.54 -16.49
C THR A 182 15.91 4.33 -15.66
N SER A 183 16.64 4.55 -14.58
CA SER A 183 17.28 3.51 -13.76
C SER A 183 17.10 3.80 -12.27
N TRP A 184 16.94 2.74 -11.49
CA TRP A 184 16.95 2.84 -10.02
C TRP A 184 18.25 3.46 -9.48
N SER A 185 19.35 3.41 -10.24
CA SER A 185 20.64 4.00 -9.84
C SER A 185 20.57 5.52 -9.61
N ALA A 186 19.58 6.23 -10.17
CA ALA A 186 19.34 7.64 -9.90
C ALA A 186 19.19 7.95 -8.40
N LEU A 187 18.64 7.00 -7.62
CA LEU A 187 18.49 7.13 -6.16
C LEU A 187 19.83 7.06 -5.38
N TRP A 188 20.94 6.78 -6.06
CA TRP A 188 22.32 6.78 -5.51
C TRP A 188 23.17 7.94 -6.03
N ASP A 189 22.60 8.80 -6.89
CA ASP A 189 23.36 9.89 -7.49
C ASP A 189 23.65 10.99 -6.44
N VAL A 190 24.93 11.27 -6.25
CA VAL A 190 25.41 12.28 -5.29
C VAL A 190 24.98 13.71 -5.64
N GLU A 191 24.57 13.96 -6.89
CA GLU A 191 24.00 15.23 -7.29
C GLU A 191 22.74 15.56 -6.50
N TYR A 192 21.95 14.55 -6.12
CA TYR A 192 20.70 14.70 -5.36
C TYR A 192 20.88 14.48 -3.85
N THR A 193 22.10 14.66 -3.33
CA THR A 193 22.35 14.50 -1.88
C THR A 193 21.39 15.32 -1.02
N ASN A 194 20.73 14.67 -0.05
CA ASN A 194 19.67 15.22 0.80
C ASN A 194 18.38 15.63 0.05
N ASN A 195 18.17 15.12 -1.16
CA ASN A 195 16.96 15.34 -1.94
C ASN A 195 16.33 14.03 -2.42
N VAL A 196 16.81 12.88 -1.96
CA VAL A 196 16.26 11.56 -2.26
C VAL A 196 15.50 11.04 -1.04
N LEU A 197 14.28 10.57 -1.24
CA LEU A 197 13.55 9.79 -0.24
C LEU A 197 13.73 8.30 -0.50
N MET A 198 13.49 7.47 0.50
CA MET A 198 13.55 6.01 0.39
C MET A 198 12.47 5.37 1.26
N PHE A 199 12.00 4.19 0.90
CA PHE A 199 11.06 3.41 1.69
C PHE A 199 11.54 3.16 3.12
N ASN A 200 10.64 3.29 4.08
CA ASN A 200 10.88 2.96 5.49
C ASN A 200 10.44 1.53 5.85
N ASN A 201 10.44 0.63 4.88
CA ASN A 201 10.28 -0.79 5.13
C ASN A 201 11.40 -1.60 4.46
N SER A 202 11.71 -2.77 5.02
CA SER A 202 12.87 -3.55 4.61
C SER A 202 12.68 -4.23 3.24
N ARG A 203 11.45 -4.68 2.95
CA ARG A 203 11.16 -5.44 1.73
C ARG A 203 11.26 -4.59 0.48
N ASP A 204 10.59 -3.43 0.49
CA ASP A 204 10.58 -2.53 -0.66
C ASP A 204 11.96 -1.87 -0.85
N ALA A 205 12.58 -1.40 0.25
CA ALA A 205 13.94 -0.84 0.16
C ALA A 205 14.95 -1.86 -0.40
N TYR A 206 14.86 -3.13 0.04
CA TYR A 206 15.64 -4.23 -0.51
C TYR A 206 15.38 -4.40 -2.01
N ALA A 207 14.10 -4.44 -2.43
CA ALA A 207 13.71 -4.66 -3.81
C ALA A 207 14.30 -3.61 -4.76
N ILE A 208 14.23 -2.34 -4.39
CA ILE A 208 14.79 -1.23 -5.18
C ILE A 208 16.31 -1.40 -5.36
N ALA A 209 17.03 -1.67 -4.28
CA ALA A 209 18.47 -1.85 -4.35
C ALA A 209 18.88 -3.15 -5.07
N ALA A 210 18.11 -4.23 -4.91
CA ALA A 210 18.33 -5.49 -5.62
C ALA A 210 18.17 -5.29 -7.13
N LYS A 211 17.09 -4.64 -7.57
CA LYS A 211 16.86 -4.34 -8.99
C LYS A 211 17.97 -3.48 -9.57
N MET A 212 18.40 -2.41 -8.88
CA MET A 212 19.55 -1.60 -9.28
C MET A 212 20.81 -2.44 -9.50
N LEU A 213 21.01 -3.50 -8.68
CA LEU A 213 22.15 -4.41 -8.79
C LEU A 213 21.94 -5.53 -9.84
N GLY A 214 20.78 -5.59 -10.53
CA GLY A 214 20.43 -6.65 -11.46
C GLY A 214 20.13 -7.98 -10.77
N LEU A 215 19.72 -7.94 -9.48
CA LEU A 215 19.32 -9.10 -8.69
C LEU A 215 17.80 -9.23 -8.63
N SER A 216 17.32 -10.42 -8.24
CA SER A 216 15.90 -10.63 -7.91
C SER A 216 15.52 -9.89 -6.63
N LEU A 217 14.29 -9.39 -6.56
CA LEU A 217 13.73 -8.84 -5.32
C LEU A 217 13.40 -9.92 -4.27
N ASN A 218 13.58 -11.20 -4.64
CA ASN A 218 13.42 -12.36 -3.77
C ASN A 218 14.78 -13.04 -3.50
N PRO A 219 15.52 -12.63 -2.47
CA PRO A 219 16.85 -13.16 -2.19
C PRO A 219 16.82 -14.67 -1.93
N GLN A 220 17.84 -15.36 -2.48
CA GLN A 220 17.99 -16.80 -2.33
C GLN A 220 18.99 -17.17 -1.22
N SER A 221 19.71 -16.20 -0.69
CA SER A 221 20.73 -16.43 0.35
C SER A 221 20.91 -15.20 1.26
N VAL A 222 21.45 -15.43 2.44
CA VAL A 222 21.86 -14.35 3.37
C VAL A 222 22.97 -13.49 2.77
N GLU A 223 23.81 -14.05 1.89
CA GLU A 223 24.87 -13.32 1.21
C GLU A 223 24.31 -12.29 0.21
N GLU A 224 23.26 -12.65 -0.54
CA GLU A 224 22.53 -11.70 -1.40
C GLU A 224 21.92 -10.57 -0.57
N VAL A 225 21.29 -10.91 0.58
CA VAL A 225 20.77 -9.89 1.50
C VAL A 225 21.88 -8.93 1.92
N SER A 226 23.05 -9.46 2.31
CA SER A 226 24.18 -8.62 2.73
C SER A 226 24.69 -7.69 1.62
N THR A 227 24.77 -8.21 0.39
CA THR A 227 25.21 -7.43 -0.77
C THR A 227 24.28 -6.23 -1.04
N VAL A 228 22.97 -6.46 -0.99
CA VAL A 228 21.96 -5.41 -1.22
C VAL A 228 21.94 -4.41 -0.06
N MET A 229 22.04 -4.88 1.19
CA MET A 229 22.10 -4.00 2.36
C MET A 229 23.37 -3.12 2.40
N ASP A 230 24.49 -3.60 1.84
CA ASP A 230 25.69 -2.78 1.69
C ASP A 230 25.48 -1.65 0.65
N ALA A 231 24.73 -1.89 -0.43
CA ALA A 231 24.34 -0.85 -1.37
C ALA A 231 23.40 0.19 -0.72
N LEU A 232 22.45 -0.25 0.13
CA LEU A 232 21.59 0.67 0.90
C LEU A 232 22.38 1.48 1.94
N LYS A 233 23.42 0.90 2.57
CA LYS A 233 24.33 1.64 3.44
C LYS A 233 25.06 2.77 2.68
N GLN A 234 25.48 2.51 1.44
CA GLN A 234 26.12 3.56 0.60
C GLN A 234 25.13 4.66 0.21
N GLN A 235 23.87 4.29 -0.05
CA GLN A 235 22.81 5.24 -0.40
C GLN A 235 22.51 6.24 0.73
N LYS A 236 22.73 5.89 1.99
CA LYS A 236 22.44 6.77 3.14
C LYS A 236 23.06 8.17 3.03
N ASN A 237 24.16 8.31 2.31
CA ASN A 237 24.80 9.60 2.09
C ASN A 237 24.00 10.53 1.18
N VAL A 238 23.07 9.98 0.42
CA VAL A 238 22.22 10.71 -0.55
C VAL A 238 20.82 10.91 0.02
N VAL A 239 20.33 9.97 0.82
CA VAL A 239 18.96 9.95 1.36
C VAL A 239 18.69 11.10 2.32
N GLN A 240 17.62 11.86 2.07
CA GLN A 240 17.08 12.88 2.97
C GLN A 240 16.32 12.22 4.12
N ALA A 241 15.41 11.30 3.81
CA ALA A 241 14.57 10.61 4.78
C ALA A 241 14.12 9.24 4.28
N TYR A 242 13.83 8.36 5.25
CA TYR A 242 13.10 7.12 5.01
C TYR A 242 11.64 7.37 5.37
N VAL A 243 10.73 7.14 4.42
CA VAL A 243 9.32 7.54 4.50
C VAL A 243 8.38 6.39 4.15
N MET A 244 7.18 6.48 4.64
CA MET A 244 5.97 5.84 4.13
C MET A 244 5.00 6.96 3.74
N ASP A 245 3.86 7.11 4.37
CA ASP A 245 2.86 8.15 4.02
C ASP A 245 3.38 9.60 4.11
N GLU A 246 4.49 9.85 4.84
CA GLU A 246 5.13 11.18 4.87
C GLU A 246 5.67 11.64 3.49
N ILE A 247 5.72 10.73 2.50
CA ILE A 247 6.12 11.08 1.13
C ILE A 247 5.16 12.07 0.49
N PHE A 248 3.86 11.98 0.78
CA PHE A 248 2.86 12.88 0.22
C PHE A 248 3.22 14.33 0.50
N ASP A 249 3.35 14.69 1.78
CA ASP A 249 3.72 16.06 2.19
C ASP A 249 5.03 16.52 1.53
N LYS A 250 6.02 15.62 1.41
CA LYS A 250 7.36 15.96 0.90
C LYS A 250 7.42 16.13 -0.60
N MET A 251 6.80 15.23 -1.36
CA MET A 251 6.81 15.32 -2.81
C MET A 251 5.85 16.40 -3.31
N GLU A 252 4.64 16.48 -2.77
CA GLU A 252 3.68 17.53 -3.10
C GLU A 252 4.19 18.93 -2.71
N GLY A 253 4.90 19.02 -1.57
CA GLY A 253 5.55 20.24 -1.12
C GLY A 253 6.82 20.62 -1.90
N GLY A 254 7.31 19.77 -2.80
CA GLY A 254 8.54 19.99 -3.56
C GLY A 254 9.81 19.93 -2.69
N GLU A 255 9.79 19.20 -1.58
CA GLU A 255 10.91 19.10 -0.63
C GLU A 255 11.96 18.07 -1.04
N ALA A 256 11.67 17.21 -2.03
CA ALA A 256 12.59 16.18 -2.52
C ALA A 256 12.60 16.11 -4.04
N ALA A 257 13.76 15.69 -4.60
CA ALA A 257 13.93 15.55 -6.03
C ALA A 257 13.30 14.25 -6.55
N MET A 258 13.43 13.14 -5.81
CA MET A 258 12.92 11.85 -6.24
C MET A 258 12.75 10.86 -5.08
N ALA A 259 11.89 9.87 -5.32
CA ALA A 259 11.61 8.77 -4.41
C ALA A 259 11.21 7.50 -5.18
N PRO A 260 11.50 6.29 -4.70
CA PRO A 260 10.79 5.10 -5.12
C PRO A 260 9.43 5.08 -4.43
N TYR A 261 8.35 4.82 -5.17
CA TYR A 261 7.04 4.68 -4.53
C TYR A 261 6.06 3.85 -5.36
N TYR A 262 4.86 3.66 -4.82
CA TYR A 262 3.80 2.90 -5.47
C TYR A 262 3.10 3.76 -6.53
N ALA A 263 2.76 3.13 -7.66
CA ALA A 263 2.19 3.81 -8.81
C ALA A 263 0.85 4.51 -8.52
N GLY A 264 -0.02 3.90 -7.70
CA GLY A 264 -1.31 4.50 -7.31
C GLY A 264 -1.12 5.81 -6.55
N ASP A 265 -0.30 5.78 -5.50
CA ASP A 265 -0.01 6.98 -4.70
C ASP A 265 0.73 8.06 -5.54
N ALA A 266 1.57 7.63 -6.49
CA ALA A 266 2.22 8.56 -7.39
C ALA A 266 1.22 9.34 -8.26
N LEU A 267 0.13 8.70 -8.70
CA LEU A 267 -0.94 9.37 -9.44
C LEU A 267 -1.63 10.43 -8.60
N THR A 268 -1.96 10.12 -7.35
CA THR A 268 -2.60 11.10 -6.44
C THR A 268 -1.67 12.27 -6.13
N MET A 269 -0.37 12.02 -5.92
CA MET A 269 0.62 13.10 -5.74
C MET A 269 0.81 13.96 -6.98
N ILE A 270 0.78 13.37 -8.19
CA ILE A 270 0.88 14.12 -9.47
C ILE A 270 -0.36 15.00 -9.69
N ASP A 271 -1.54 14.54 -9.26
CA ASP A 271 -2.78 15.32 -9.36
C ASP A 271 -2.72 16.57 -8.47
N GLU A 272 -2.12 16.47 -7.27
CA GLU A 272 -1.93 17.60 -6.36
C GLU A 272 -0.75 18.50 -6.76
N ASN A 273 0.32 17.96 -7.31
CA ASN A 273 1.48 18.72 -7.78
C ASN A 273 1.89 18.32 -9.22
N PRO A 274 1.51 19.13 -10.24
CA PRO A 274 1.81 18.84 -11.64
C PRO A 274 3.30 18.94 -12.03
N ASP A 275 4.17 19.38 -11.10
CA ASP A 275 5.61 19.34 -11.29
C ASP A 275 6.19 17.94 -11.04
N LEU A 276 5.38 17.00 -10.56
CA LEU A 276 5.78 15.62 -10.35
C LEU A 276 5.54 14.78 -11.61
N ALA A 277 6.40 13.80 -11.81
CA ALA A 277 6.26 12.79 -12.85
C ALA A 277 6.71 11.42 -12.32
N PHE A 278 6.33 10.35 -13.03
CA PHE A 278 6.64 8.99 -12.62
C PHE A 278 7.19 8.19 -13.80
N VAL A 279 8.11 7.27 -13.49
CA VAL A 279 8.68 6.34 -14.47
C VAL A 279 8.84 4.94 -13.89
N HIS A 280 8.76 3.93 -14.74
CA HIS A 280 9.16 2.57 -14.42
C HIS A 280 10.61 2.35 -14.87
N PRO A 281 11.57 2.11 -13.95
CA PRO A 281 12.97 1.89 -14.30
C PRO A 281 13.20 0.61 -15.12
N GLU A 282 14.21 0.66 -16.01
CA GLU A 282 14.50 -0.37 -17.02
C GLU A 282 14.88 -1.73 -16.40
N GLU A 283 15.40 -1.76 -15.17
CA GLU A 283 15.79 -2.98 -14.47
C GLU A 283 14.59 -3.82 -14.00
N GLY A 284 13.39 -3.27 -14.14
CA GLY A 284 12.15 -3.89 -13.67
C GLY A 284 11.74 -3.45 -12.27
N VAL A 285 10.53 -3.83 -11.89
CA VAL A 285 9.81 -3.31 -10.73
C VAL A 285 9.21 -4.43 -9.89
N ASN A 286 8.74 -4.11 -8.70
CA ASN A 286 7.82 -4.98 -7.97
C ASN A 286 6.41 -4.85 -8.58
N PHE A 287 5.76 -5.98 -8.83
CA PHE A 287 4.32 -6.09 -9.06
C PHE A 287 3.69 -6.69 -7.80
N PHE A 288 2.70 -6.06 -7.23
CA PHE A 288 2.04 -6.53 -6.01
C PHE A 288 0.54 -6.68 -6.20
N VAL A 289 -0.04 -7.57 -5.38
CA VAL A 289 -1.49 -7.77 -5.27
C VAL A 289 -1.86 -7.75 -3.79
N ASP A 290 -2.41 -6.64 -3.33
CA ASP A 290 -2.95 -6.58 -1.98
C ASP A 290 -4.32 -7.24 -1.95
N SER A 291 -4.60 -8.00 -0.89
CA SER A 291 -5.81 -8.80 -0.84
C SER A 291 -6.48 -8.72 0.52
N MET A 292 -7.79 -8.89 0.51
CA MET A 292 -8.63 -8.97 1.70
C MET A 292 -8.54 -10.37 2.30
N CYS A 293 -8.20 -10.46 3.58
CA CYS A 293 -8.08 -11.70 4.33
C CYS A 293 -8.85 -11.64 5.64
N ILE A 294 -9.23 -12.79 6.17
CA ILE A 294 -9.90 -12.93 7.47
C ILE A 294 -8.92 -13.61 8.43
N PRO A 295 -8.57 -12.97 9.57
CA PRO A 295 -7.76 -13.63 10.59
C PRO A 295 -8.42 -14.89 11.18
N ALA A 296 -7.63 -15.90 11.52
CA ALA A 296 -8.12 -17.16 12.11
C ALA A 296 -8.89 -16.97 13.42
N ASN A 297 -8.65 -15.88 14.14
CA ASN A 297 -9.32 -15.53 15.39
C ASN A 297 -10.44 -14.48 15.23
N ALA A 298 -10.85 -14.18 13.98
CA ALA A 298 -11.96 -13.27 13.69
C ALA A 298 -13.24 -13.74 14.38
N LYS A 299 -13.99 -12.80 14.96
CA LYS A 299 -15.21 -13.11 15.70
C LYS A 299 -16.44 -13.14 14.80
N ASN A 300 -16.41 -12.38 13.72
CA ASN A 300 -17.56 -12.13 12.86
C ASN A 300 -17.28 -12.59 11.43
N LYS A 301 -16.78 -13.82 11.25
CA LYS A 301 -16.29 -14.34 9.96
C LYS A 301 -17.30 -14.17 8.82
N GLU A 302 -18.57 -14.55 8.99
CA GLU A 302 -19.58 -14.46 7.93
C GLU A 302 -19.94 -12.99 7.59
N ALA A 303 -19.90 -12.09 8.57
CA ALA A 303 -20.08 -10.66 8.31
C ALA A 303 -18.84 -10.04 7.64
N ALA A 304 -17.64 -10.55 7.95
CA ALA A 304 -16.41 -10.19 7.25
C ALA A 304 -16.43 -10.66 5.80
N GLU A 305 -16.92 -11.86 5.52
CA GLU A 305 -17.14 -12.37 4.15
C GLU A 305 -18.17 -11.50 3.40
N MET A 306 -19.22 -11.02 4.05
CA MET A 306 -20.15 -10.05 3.47
C MET A 306 -19.46 -8.72 3.12
N PHE A 307 -18.58 -8.22 3.98
CA PHE A 307 -17.81 -7.01 3.69
C PHE A 307 -16.89 -7.22 2.49
N ILE A 308 -16.18 -8.35 2.43
CA ILE A 308 -15.33 -8.71 1.29
C ILE A 308 -16.19 -8.83 0.00
N ASN A 309 -17.37 -9.43 0.09
CA ASN A 309 -18.30 -9.51 -1.05
C ASN A 309 -18.72 -8.12 -1.54
N TYR A 310 -19.03 -7.21 -0.60
CA TYR A 310 -19.36 -5.81 -0.91
C TYR A 310 -18.21 -5.08 -1.60
N MET A 311 -16.97 -5.25 -1.12
CA MET A 311 -15.79 -4.64 -1.72
C MET A 311 -15.53 -5.12 -3.17
N CYS A 312 -16.11 -6.26 -3.58
CA CYS A 312 -16.04 -6.79 -4.94
C CYS A 312 -17.20 -6.31 -5.82
N GLU A 313 -18.13 -5.47 -5.33
CA GLU A 313 -19.16 -4.83 -6.17
C GLU A 313 -18.51 -3.80 -7.12
N PRO A 314 -18.89 -3.77 -8.41
CA PRO A 314 -18.28 -2.86 -9.38
C PRO A 314 -18.36 -1.38 -8.99
N SER A 315 -19.50 -0.90 -8.46
CA SER A 315 -19.66 0.49 -8.04
C SER A 315 -18.74 0.84 -6.86
N VAL A 316 -18.55 -0.09 -5.93
CA VAL A 316 -17.65 0.07 -4.77
C VAL A 316 -16.18 0.06 -5.22
N GLY A 317 -15.83 -0.87 -6.12
CA GLY A 317 -14.49 -0.94 -6.72
C GLY A 317 -14.15 0.34 -7.51
N LEU A 318 -15.11 0.88 -8.27
CA LEU A 318 -14.94 2.14 -8.99
C LEU A 318 -14.69 3.30 -8.03
N ALA A 319 -15.52 3.45 -6.99
CA ALA A 319 -15.37 4.50 -6.00
C ALA A 319 -13.98 4.46 -5.29
N ASN A 320 -13.48 3.24 -5.02
CA ASN A 320 -12.15 3.09 -4.48
C ASN A 320 -11.07 3.49 -5.49
N CYS A 321 -11.11 2.98 -6.73
CA CYS A 321 -10.11 3.33 -7.76
C CYS A 321 -10.03 4.82 -8.02
N ASP A 322 -11.17 5.49 -8.11
CA ASP A 322 -11.24 6.95 -8.35
C ASP A 322 -10.60 7.77 -7.22
N TYR A 323 -10.62 7.25 -5.99
CA TYR A 323 -10.07 7.95 -4.84
C TYR A 323 -8.61 7.60 -4.57
N ILE A 324 -8.27 6.27 -4.57
CA ILE A 324 -6.93 5.84 -4.17
C ILE A 324 -5.93 5.78 -5.34
N GLY A 325 -6.38 5.91 -6.59
CA GLY A 325 -5.52 5.86 -7.78
C GLY A 325 -4.95 4.49 -8.15
N TYR A 326 -5.27 3.44 -7.38
CA TYR A 326 -4.74 2.09 -7.60
C TYR A 326 -5.55 1.31 -8.62
N SER A 327 -4.86 0.38 -9.30
CA SER A 327 -5.48 -0.48 -10.30
C SER A 327 -6.36 -1.55 -9.66
N THR A 328 -7.47 -1.85 -10.33
CA THR A 328 -8.48 -2.79 -9.83
C THR A 328 -8.32 -4.18 -10.41
N PRO A 329 -8.53 -5.24 -9.60
CA PRO A 329 -8.68 -6.60 -10.12
C PRO A 329 -10.12 -6.90 -10.62
N ILE A 330 -11.09 -5.99 -10.42
CA ILE A 330 -12.48 -6.17 -10.83
C ILE A 330 -12.61 -5.83 -12.31
N THR A 331 -12.85 -6.82 -13.16
CA THR A 331 -12.86 -6.67 -14.62
C THR A 331 -13.87 -5.63 -15.11
N ALA A 332 -15.07 -5.59 -14.52
CA ALA A 332 -16.13 -4.65 -14.91
C ALA A 332 -15.75 -3.20 -14.59
N VAL A 333 -15.03 -2.96 -13.51
CA VAL A 333 -14.58 -1.60 -13.11
C VAL A 333 -13.62 -1.02 -14.14
N TRP A 334 -12.70 -1.83 -14.68
CA TRP A 334 -11.78 -1.34 -15.71
C TRP A 334 -12.51 -0.74 -16.92
N GLU A 335 -13.66 -1.32 -17.29
CA GLU A 335 -14.50 -0.78 -18.38
C GLU A 335 -15.21 0.53 -18.01
N MET A 336 -15.39 0.80 -16.71
CA MET A 336 -16.11 1.97 -16.18
C MET A 336 -15.17 3.14 -15.87
N LEU A 337 -13.84 2.88 -15.77
CA LEU A 337 -12.83 3.91 -15.47
C LEU A 337 -12.84 5.01 -16.53
N ASP A 338 -12.59 6.23 -16.11
CA ASP A 338 -12.30 7.35 -17.00
C ASP A 338 -11.06 7.08 -17.85
N ASP A 339 -11.04 7.61 -19.07
CA ASP A 339 -9.98 7.37 -20.05
C ASP A 339 -8.59 7.75 -19.51
N ASP A 340 -8.48 8.80 -18.68
CA ASP A 340 -7.23 9.28 -18.10
C ASP A 340 -6.60 8.21 -17.16
N LEU A 341 -7.40 7.50 -16.37
CA LEU A 341 -6.93 6.42 -15.52
C LEU A 341 -6.78 5.11 -16.30
N LYS A 342 -7.77 4.78 -17.14
CA LYS A 342 -7.81 3.55 -17.93
C LYS A 342 -6.59 3.37 -18.84
N TYR A 343 -6.11 4.46 -19.43
CA TYR A 343 -4.95 4.47 -20.33
C TYR A 343 -3.69 5.07 -19.70
N SER A 344 -3.69 5.24 -18.38
CA SER A 344 -2.49 5.67 -17.66
C SER A 344 -1.41 4.59 -17.69
N GLU A 345 -0.25 4.87 -18.27
CA GLU A 345 0.91 3.97 -18.22
C GLU A 345 1.48 3.82 -16.80
N ILE A 346 1.07 4.66 -15.87
CA ILE A 346 1.43 4.57 -14.45
C ILE A 346 0.56 3.50 -13.77
N ALA A 347 -0.77 3.61 -13.86
CA ALA A 347 -1.70 2.65 -13.25
C ALA A 347 -1.72 1.31 -13.99
N TYR A 348 -1.69 1.36 -15.32
CA TYR A 348 -1.79 0.20 -16.21
C TYR A 348 -0.58 0.17 -17.16
N PRO A 349 0.61 -0.17 -16.66
CA PRO A 349 1.83 -0.17 -17.45
C PRO A 349 1.74 -1.17 -18.60
N ASP A 350 2.52 -0.90 -19.64
CA ASP A 350 2.59 -1.77 -20.81
C ASP A 350 3.18 -3.15 -20.49
N GLN A 351 3.05 -4.08 -21.44
CA GLN A 351 3.50 -5.46 -21.26
C GLN A 351 5.03 -5.54 -21.08
N GLU A 352 5.81 -4.61 -21.62
CA GLU A 352 7.27 -4.63 -21.46
C GLU A 352 7.69 -4.40 -20.01
N VAL A 353 7.00 -3.50 -19.30
CA VAL A 353 7.20 -3.27 -17.85
C VAL A 353 6.77 -4.51 -17.07
N LEU A 354 5.59 -5.07 -17.37
CA LEU A 354 5.05 -6.23 -16.67
C LEU A 354 5.91 -7.48 -16.88
N ASP A 355 6.51 -7.69 -18.05
CA ASP A 355 7.40 -8.83 -18.34
C ASP A 355 8.69 -8.80 -17.51
N LYS A 356 9.11 -7.62 -17.02
CA LYS A 356 10.28 -7.43 -16.16
C LYS A 356 9.92 -7.34 -14.67
N ALA A 357 8.64 -7.27 -14.37
CA ALA A 357 8.17 -7.16 -13.00
C ALA A 357 8.31 -8.49 -12.25
N GLU A 358 8.54 -8.41 -10.96
CA GLU A 358 8.57 -9.58 -10.08
C GLU A 358 7.59 -9.38 -8.92
N VAL A 359 6.99 -10.47 -8.48
CA VAL A 359 6.11 -10.52 -7.29
C VAL A 359 6.93 -10.96 -6.09
N PHE A 360 6.68 -10.40 -4.92
CA PHE A 360 7.29 -10.88 -3.68
C PHE A 360 6.81 -12.29 -3.33
N THR A 361 7.74 -13.14 -2.98
CA THR A 361 7.46 -14.49 -2.47
C THR A 361 7.69 -14.56 -0.96
N THR A 362 7.10 -15.56 -0.32
CA THR A 362 7.39 -15.87 1.08
C THR A 362 8.83 -16.36 1.20
N LEU A 363 9.67 -15.59 1.87
CA LEU A 363 11.07 -15.96 2.08
C LEU A 363 11.23 -17.01 3.17
N PRO A 364 12.29 -17.84 3.11
CA PRO A 364 12.70 -18.70 4.23
C PRO A 364 12.94 -17.88 5.50
N ASP A 365 12.63 -18.45 6.66
CA ASP A 365 12.73 -17.77 7.96
C ASP A 365 14.15 -17.22 8.24
N GLU A 366 15.20 -17.95 7.81
CA GLU A 366 16.60 -17.52 7.94
C GLU A 366 16.89 -16.25 7.14
N ILE A 367 16.36 -16.17 5.91
CA ILE A 367 16.54 -15.00 5.03
C ILE A 367 15.73 -13.80 5.56
N ASN A 368 14.48 -14.02 5.99
CA ASN A 368 13.69 -12.97 6.64
C ASN A 368 14.39 -12.41 7.88
N ALA A 369 14.87 -13.29 8.77
CA ALA A 369 15.56 -12.86 9.98
C ALA A 369 16.85 -12.08 9.66
N ALA A 370 17.60 -12.49 8.62
CA ALA A 370 18.79 -11.78 8.18
C ALA A 370 18.43 -10.40 7.59
N MET A 371 17.36 -10.31 6.81
CA MET A 371 16.87 -9.04 6.25
C MET A 371 16.48 -8.06 7.36
N ASP A 372 15.67 -8.48 8.33
CA ASP A 372 15.23 -7.65 9.44
C ASP A 372 16.40 -7.16 10.30
N ALA A 373 17.35 -8.05 10.61
CA ALA A 373 18.53 -7.72 11.41
C ALA A 373 19.43 -6.73 10.66
N GLN A 374 19.73 -6.99 9.39
CA GLN A 374 20.62 -6.13 8.61
C GLN A 374 19.95 -4.80 8.21
N TRP A 375 18.62 -4.77 8.00
CA TRP A 375 17.87 -3.55 7.85
C TRP A 375 17.99 -2.66 9.09
N SER A 376 17.79 -3.24 10.28
CA SER A 376 17.94 -2.51 11.56
C SER A 376 19.36 -1.98 11.75
N GLU A 377 20.38 -2.77 11.38
CA GLU A 377 21.77 -2.36 11.38
C GLU A 377 22.02 -1.20 10.40
N MET A 378 21.55 -1.35 9.15
CA MET A 378 21.65 -0.32 8.10
C MET A 378 20.99 0.99 8.54
N LYS A 379 19.79 0.93 9.13
CA LYS A 379 19.10 2.13 9.63
C LYS A 379 19.87 2.82 10.73
N SER A 380 20.57 2.09 11.61
CA SER A 380 21.38 2.63 12.70
C SER A 380 22.82 3.02 12.27
N PHE A 381 23.24 2.63 11.06
CA PHE A 381 24.56 2.91 10.55
C PHE A 381 24.72 4.41 10.28
N GLU A 382 25.74 5.02 10.89
CA GLU A 382 26.19 6.40 10.62
C GLU A 382 27.58 6.36 10.01
N GLU A 383 27.74 6.79 8.76
CA GLU A 383 29.06 6.85 8.14
C GLU A 383 29.85 8.02 8.72
N GLY A 384 30.84 7.70 9.55
CA GLY A 384 32.00 8.56 9.85
C GLY A 384 31.77 9.87 10.61
N GLY A 385 30.61 10.08 11.28
CA GLY A 385 30.25 11.43 11.65
C GLY A 385 29.92 11.78 13.09
N SER A 386 30.08 10.97 14.13
CA SER A 386 29.83 11.54 15.46
C SER A 386 30.43 10.82 16.68
N GLY A 387 31.20 9.79 16.50
CA GLY A 387 31.92 9.21 17.67
C GLY A 387 32.68 10.27 18.48
N TRP A 388 33.27 11.23 17.81
CA TRP A 388 33.94 12.35 18.47
C TRP A 388 32.95 13.37 19.07
N MET A 389 31.79 13.64 18.46
CA MET A 389 30.78 14.54 19.04
C MET A 389 30.15 13.95 20.30
N VAL A 390 29.87 12.63 20.32
CA VAL A 390 29.41 11.93 21.54
C VAL A 390 30.49 12.01 22.64
N ILE A 391 31.75 11.82 22.28
CA ILE A 391 32.87 11.98 23.21
C ILE A 391 32.96 13.42 23.71
N VAL A 392 32.82 14.42 22.85
CA VAL A 392 32.82 15.84 23.23
C VAL A 392 31.60 16.16 24.11
N MET A 393 30.39 15.67 23.82
CA MET A 393 29.22 15.86 24.69
C MET A 393 29.43 15.21 26.06
N LEU A 394 30.02 14.02 26.14
CA LEU A 394 30.35 13.36 27.40
C LEU A 394 31.38 14.15 28.18
N LEU A 395 32.41 14.67 27.53
CA LEU A 395 33.44 15.51 28.17
C LEU A 395 32.87 16.83 28.69
N VAL A 396 31.97 17.47 27.94
CA VAL A 396 31.26 18.69 28.37
C VAL A 396 30.34 18.39 29.58
N ALA A 397 29.61 17.28 29.55
CA ALA A 397 28.76 16.86 30.68
C ALA A 397 29.61 16.59 31.94
N LEU A 398 30.77 15.93 31.81
CA LEU A 398 31.71 15.70 32.89
C LEU A 398 32.29 17.01 33.43
N ALA A 399 32.65 17.96 32.55
CA ALA A 399 33.16 19.26 32.92
C ALA A 399 32.13 20.09 33.70
N ILE A 400 30.85 20.08 33.24
CA ILE A 400 29.72 20.75 33.94
C ILE A 400 29.50 20.12 35.32
N SER A 401 29.53 18.80 35.40
CA SER A 401 29.36 18.04 36.65
C SER A 401 30.52 18.34 37.62
N GLY A 402 31.73 18.32 37.15
CA GLY A 402 32.93 18.67 37.92
C GLY A 402 32.92 20.12 38.44
N PHE A 403 32.48 21.08 37.58
CA PHE A 403 32.31 22.47 37.96
C PHE A 403 31.23 22.67 39.04
N ASN A 404 30.13 21.95 38.94
CA ASN A 404 29.04 21.98 39.93
C ASN A 404 29.50 21.39 41.28
N ILE A 405 30.28 20.31 41.29
CA ILE A 405 30.87 19.72 42.49
C ILE A 405 31.89 20.71 43.10
N TRP A 406 32.76 21.29 42.28
CA TRP A 406 33.73 22.29 42.76
C TRP A 406 33.05 23.53 43.38
N ARG A 407 31.98 24.04 42.76
CA ARG A 407 31.15 25.12 43.33
C ARG A 407 30.55 24.77 44.69
N LYS A 408 30.04 23.53 44.83
CA LYS A 408 29.46 23.03 46.09
C LYS A 408 30.53 22.92 47.18
N LEU A 409 31.72 22.41 46.86
CA LEU A 409 32.82 22.29 47.80
C LEU A 409 33.32 23.66 48.22
N ARG A 410 33.45 24.62 47.31
CA ARG A 410 33.89 26.01 47.61
C ARG A 410 32.87 26.77 48.48
N LYS A 411 31.58 26.50 48.29
CA LYS A 411 30.52 27.08 49.14
C LYS A 411 30.58 26.50 50.57
N LYS A 412 30.79 25.20 50.69
CA LYS A 412 30.92 24.52 52.03
C LYS A 412 32.14 24.98 52.80
N SER A 413 33.25 25.34 52.11
CA SER A 413 34.45 25.89 52.69
C SER A 413 34.31 27.38 53.16
N ARG A 414 33.34 28.13 52.61
CA ARG A 414 33.05 29.53 53.02
C ARG A 414 32.08 29.61 54.19
N ASP A 415 31.23 28.60 54.41
CA ASP A 415 30.24 28.56 55.47
C ASP A 415 30.79 27.89 56.76
N SER A 416 32.11 27.58 56.78
CA SER A 416 32.81 26.97 57.94
C SER A 416 33.88 27.89 58.56
N TYR A 417 33.81 29.20 58.30
CA TYR A 417 34.59 30.25 59.02
C TYR A 417 33.68 31.26 59.69
#